data_55edd3646947f0076851f43080c44c8c
#
_entry.id   55edd3646947f0076851f43080c44c8c
#
_cell.length_a   1.000
_cell.length_b   1.000
_cell.length_c   1.000
_cell.angle_alpha   90.00
_cell.angle_beta   90.00
_cell.angle_gamma   90.00
#
_symmetry.space_group_name_H-M   'P 1'
#
loop_
_entity.id
_entity.type
_entity.pdbx_description
1 polymer ?
#
loop_
_entity_poly.entity_id
_entity_poly.type
_entity_poly.pdbx_seq_one_letter_code
_entity_poly.pdbx_strand_id
1 'polypeptide(L)'
;MREILDVAATICIGWMIGTEFAVSVFIGPVLEKLGAAKTKATSLFAQRLGTAMPFWYALSLLFLIAETALRRHEHGFGLLALATAIWVAVILLTLLLLVPINNRIAKLESESFSDKLQQQHRRWKILHHGRVAALAVAMVCFCIAIRG
;
A
#
# COMPACT_ATOMS: atom_id res chain seq x y z
N MET A 1 19.49 15.86 -13.56
CA MET A 1 18.49 14.86 -13.99
C MET A 1 18.25 13.80 -12.89
N ARG A 2 19.30 13.24 -12.27
CA ARG A 2 19.14 12.30 -11.14
C ARG A 2 18.41 12.91 -9.94
N GLU A 3 18.78 14.09 -9.49
CA GLU A 3 18.11 14.78 -8.36
C GLU A 3 16.59 14.94 -8.56
N ILE A 4 16.18 15.23 -9.80
CA ILE A 4 14.76 15.35 -10.14
C ILE A 4 14.07 13.99 -10.00
N LEU A 5 14.72 12.91 -10.42
CA LEU A 5 14.20 11.56 -10.27
C LEU A 5 14.10 11.16 -8.79
N ASP A 6 15.16 11.43 -8.00
CA ASP A 6 15.18 11.18 -6.54
C ASP A 6 14.01 11.90 -5.85
N VAL A 7 13.79 13.18 -6.18
CA VAL A 7 12.68 13.97 -5.62
C VAL A 7 11.32 13.40 -6.05
N ALA A 8 11.15 13.14 -7.34
CA ALA A 8 9.90 12.59 -7.86
C ALA A 8 9.58 11.22 -7.27
N ALA A 9 10.58 10.33 -7.17
CA ALA A 9 10.45 9.03 -6.54
C ALA A 9 10.08 9.17 -5.06
N THR A 10 10.77 10.05 -4.32
CA THR A 10 10.51 10.30 -2.91
C THR A 10 9.07 10.78 -2.68
N ILE A 11 8.60 11.74 -3.49
CA ILE A 11 7.23 12.27 -3.39
C ILE A 11 6.21 11.17 -3.70
N CYS A 12 6.39 10.44 -4.80
CA CYS A 12 5.45 9.42 -5.24
C CYS A 12 5.34 8.28 -4.21
N ILE A 13 6.47 7.74 -3.77
CA ILE A 13 6.55 6.66 -2.78
C ILE A 13 6.00 7.16 -1.43
N GLY A 14 6.37 8.37 -1.02
CA GLY A 14 5.92 8.96 0.23
C GLY A 14 4.41 9.19 0.27
N TRP A 15 3.79 9.68 -0.80
CA TRP A 15 2.34 9.83 -0.91
C TRP A 15 1.62 8.51 -0.83
N MET A 16 2.15 7.50 -1.53
CA MET A 16 1.55 6.17 -1.53
C MET A 16 1.58 5.55 -0.12
N ILE A 17 2.73 5.57 0.55
CA ILE A 17 2.88 5.06 1.92
C ILE A 17 2.05 5.88 2.91
N GLY A 18 2.04 7.21 2.78
CA GLY A 18 1.23 8.10 3.62
C GLY A 18 -0.26 7.80 3.51
N THR A 19 -0.75 7.51 2.31
CA THR A 19 -2.14 7.10 2.10
C THR A 19 -2.45 5.76 2.78
N GLU A 20 -1.58 4.75 2.63
CA GLU A 20 -1.73 3.45 3.28
C GLU A 20 -1.69 3.57 4.81
N PHE A 21 -0.78 4.39 5.33
CA PHE A 21 -0.70 4.68 6.75
C PHE A 21 -1.96 5.38 7.26
N ALA A 22 -2.46 6.39 6.54
CA ALA A 22 -3.69 7.11 6.90
C ALA A 22 -4.90 6.17 6.93
N VAL A 23 -5.02 5.25 5.97
CA VAL A 23 -6.08 4.22 5.97
C VAL A 23 -5.95 3.31 7.20
N SER A 24 -4.72 2.91 7.55
CA SER A 24 -4.47 2.00 8.67
C SER A 24 -4.76 2.63 10.04
N VAL A 25 -4.29 3.86 10.25
CA VAL A 25 -4.25 4.48 11.58
C VAL A 25 -5.44 5.40 11.84
N PHE A 26 -5.93 6.08 10.81
CA PHE A 26 -6.97 7.09 10.99
C PHE A 26 -8.32 6.65 10.42
N ILE A 27 -8.36 6.25 9.14
CA ILE A 27 -9.61 6.00 8.44
C ILE A 27 -10.27 4.70 8.95
N GLY A 28 -9.51 3.63 9.07
CA GLY A 28 -10.03 2.33 9.53
C GLY A 28 -10.73 2.41 10.89
N PRO A 29 -10.07 2.94 11.94
CA PRO A 29 -10.70 3.11 13.26
C PRO A 29 -11.94 4.02 13.27
N VAL A 30 -11.95 5.06 12.42
CA VAL A 30 -13.14 5.94 12.29
C VAL A 30 -14.29 5.19 11.63
N LEU A 31 -14.03 4.44 10.56
CA LEU A 31 -15.05 3.63 9.89
C LEU A 31 -15.66 2.59 10.84
N GLU A 32 -14.87 2.03 11.76
CA GLU A 32 -15.37 1.07 12.76
C GLU A 32 -16.41 1.67 13.73
N LYS A 33 -16.36 2.99 13.95
CA LYS A 33 -17.25 3.71 14.87
C LYS A 33 -18.55 4.21 14.22
N LEU A 34 -18.72 4.06 12.90
CA LEU A 34 -19.86 4.62 12.16
C LEU A 34 -21.19 3.84 12.33
N GLY A 35 -21.24 2.77 13.13
CA GLY A 35 -22.45 2.01 13.37
C GLY A 35 -23.14 1.53 12.08
N ALA A 36 -24.39 1.85 11.87
CA ALA A 36 -25.17 1.44 10.68
C ALA A 36 -24.59 1.98 9.35
N ALA A 37 -23.90 3.13 9.35
CA ALA A 37 -23.30 3.70 8.15
C ALA A 37 -21.96 3.04 7.75
N LYS A 38 -21.40 2.18 8.61
CA LYS A 38 -20.09 1.54 8.41
C LYS A 38 -19.98 0.82 7.07
N THR A 39 -20.95 -0.03 6.75
CA THR A 39 -20.92 -0.87 5.55
C THR A 39 -20.85 -0.02 4.29
N LYS A 40 -21.72 0.98 4.17
CA LYS A 40 -21.76 1.90 3.02
C LYS A 40 -20.46 2.72 2.89
N ALA A 41 -19.97 3.27 4.00
CA ALA A 41 -18.75 4.04 4.01
C ALA A 41 -17.53 3.18 3.62
N THR A 42 -17.40 1.97 4.19
CA THR A 42 -16.31 1.04 3.88
C THR A 42 -16.34 0.62 2.41
N SER A 43 -17.52 0.34 1.84
CA SER A 43 -17.70 -0.01 0.43
C SER A 43 -17.24 1.14 -0.49
N LEU A 44 -17.66 2.37 -0.22
CA LEU A 44 -17.25 3.54 -1.00
C LEU A 44 -15.73 3.78 -0.96
N PHE A 45 -15.11 3.67 0.22
CA PHE A 45 -13.66 3.75 0.36
C PHE A 45 -12.94 2.62 -0.39
N ALA A 46 -13.40 1.38 -0.26
CA ALA A 46 -12.83 0.23 -0.94
C ALA A 46 -12.88 0.39 -2.47
N GLN A 47 -13.98 0.91 -3.02
CA GLN A 47 -14.11 1.19 -4.45
C GLN A 47 -13.13 2.28 -4.90
N ARG A 48 -13.07 3.42 -4.19
CA ARG A 48 -12.19 4.54 -4.56
C ARG A 48 -10.71 4.16 -4.46
N LEU A 49 -10.31 3.55 -3.35
CA LEU A 49 -8.92 3.11 -3.16
C LEU A 49 -8.57 1.97 -4.12
N GLY A 50 -9.49 1.03 -4.36
CA GLY A 50 -9.29 -0.08 -5.31
C GLY A 50 -9.04 0.39 -6.74
N THR A 51 -9.56 1.56 -7.14
CA THR A 51 -9.30 2.16 -8.45
C THR A 51 -8.01 2.98 -8.49
N ALA A 52 -7.73 3.78 -7.46
CA ALA A 52 -6.61 4.71 -7.47
C ALA A 52 -5.28 4.05 -7.07
N MET A 53 -5.29 3.17 -6.08
CA MET A 53 -4.07 2.62 -5.49
C MET A 53 -3.23 1.76 -6.46
N PRO A 54 -3.80 0.92 -7.35
CA PRO A 54 -2.99 0.17 -8.31
C PRO A 54 -2.11 1.04 -9.19
N PHE A 55 -2.62 2.21 -9.61
CA PHE A 55 -1.83 3.17 -10.37
C PHE A 55 -0.62 3.69 -9.57
N TRP A 56 -0.84 4.09 -8.31
CA TRP A 56 0.23 4.60 -7.45
C TRP A 56 1.26 3.53 -7.09
N TYR A 57 0.82 2.27 -6.89
CA TYR A 57 1.73 1.13 -6.69
C TYR A 57 2.61 0.89 -7.90
N ALA A 58 2.03 0.89 -9.11
CA ALA A 58 2.76 0.69 -10.36
C ALA A 58 3.76 1.83 -10.61
N LEU A 59 3.33 3.09 -10.42
CA LEU A 59 4.17 4.26 -10.60
C LEU A 59 5.36 4.26 -9.61
N SER A 60 5.11 3.95 -8.34
CA SER A 60 6.17 3.83 -7.33
C SER A 60 7.15 2.71 -7.66
N LEU A 61 6.66 1.57 -8.15
CA LEU A 61 7.51 0.47 -8.60
C LEU A 61 8.39 0.88 -9.79
N LEU A 62 7.84 1.62 -10.75
CA LEU A 62 8.62 2.13 -11.89
C LEU A 62 9.76 3.05 -11.43
N PHE A 63 9.49 3.93 -10.48
CA PHE A 63 10.55 4.77 -9.89
C PHE A 63 11.62 3.93 -9.19
N LEU A 64 11.23 2.94 -8.38
CA LEU A 64 12.18 2.06 -7.69
C LEU A 64 13.04 1.25 -8.67
N ILE A 65 12.44 0.73 -9.75
CA ILE A 65 13.18 0.02 -10.80
C ILE A 65 14.16 0.97 -11.50
N ALA A 66 13.73 2.18 -11.84
CA ALA A 66 14.58 3.17 -12.50
C ALA A 66 15.78 3.55 -11.62
N GLU A 67 15.55 3.84 -10.34
CA GLU A 67 16.62 4.13 -9.37
C GLU A 67 17.59 2.96 -9.20
N THR A 68 17.05 1.73 -9.07
CA THR A 68 17.86 0.53 -8.94
C THR A 68 18.74 0.30 -10.19
N ALA A 69 18.19 0.52 -11.38
CA ALA A 69 18.91 0.35 -12.64
C ALA A 69 19.99 1.42 -12.82
N LEU A 70 19.70 2.67 -12.48
CA LEU A 70 20.65 3.79 -12.62
C LEU A 70 21.82 3.71 -11.63
N ARG A 71 21.57 3.14 -10.44
CA ARG A 71 22.57 3.04 -9.35
C ARG A 71 23.17 1.65 -9.20
N ARG A 72 23.11 0.80 -10.24
CA ARG A 72 23.57 -0.60 -10.21
C ARG A 72 25.04 -0.80 -9.83
N HIS A 73 25.86 0.22 -9.99
CA HIS A 73 27.29 0.21 -9.65
C HIS A 73 27.65 1.04 -8.42
N GLU A 74 26.66 1.58 -7.71
CA GLU A 74 26.83 2.41 -6.54
C GLU A 74 26.64 1.59 -5.24
N HIS A 75 27.16 2.08 -4.12
CA HIS A 75 27.06 1.40 -2.82
C HIS A 75 25.61 1.18 -2.36
N GLY A 76 24.69 2.08 -2.74
CA GLY A 76 23.25 1.99 -2.41
C GLY A 76 22.46 0.91 -3.16
N PHE A 77 23.05 0.26 -4.18
CA PHE A 77 22.35 -0.70 -5.03
C PHE A 77 21.64 -1.82 -4.25
N GLY A 78 22.31 -2.41 -3.26
CA GLY A 78 21.73 -3.51 -2.47
C GLY A 78 20.47 -3.10 -1.72
N LEU A 79 20.44 -1.89 -1.17
CA LEU A 79 19.27 -1.35 -0.48
C LEU A 79 18.13 -1.01 -1.45
N LEU A 80 18.43 -0.48 -2.64
CA LEU A 80 17.45 -0.23 -3.69
C LEU A 80 16.84 -1.53 -4.22
N ALA A 81 17.68 -2.54 -4.46
CA ALA A 81 17.24 -3.86 -4.88
C ALA A 81 16.32 -4.50 -3.82
N LEU A 82 16.67 -4.37 -2.54
CA LEU A 82 15.85 -4.84 -1.42
C LEU A 82 14.52 -4.08 -1.36
N ALA A 83 14.54 -2.75 -1.46
CA ALA A 83 13.31 -1.94 -1.47
C ALA A 83 12.39 -2.33 -2.64
N THR A 84 12.96 -2.52 -3.84
CA THR A 84 12.22 -2.96 -5.03
C THR A 84 11.63 -4.36 -4.83
N ALA A 85 12.41 -5.30 -4.27
CA ALA A 85 11.94 -6.66 -3.99
C ALA A 85 10.78 -6.66 -2.97
N ILE A 86 10.89 -5.88 -1.89
CA ILE A 86 9.80 -5.71 -0.91
C ILE A 86 8.56 -5.14 -1.61
N TRP A 87 8.71 -4.15 -2.50
CA TRP A 87 7.60 -3.54 -3.22
C TRP A 87 6.87 -4.54 -4.10
N VAL A 88 7.62 -5.33 -4.87
CA VAL A 88 7.08 -6.42 -5.69
C VAL A 88 6.33 -7.43 -4.83
N ALA A 89 6.93 -7.89 -3.72
CA ALA A 89 6.28 -8.83 -2.80
C ALA A 89 4.97 -8.27 -2.23
N VAL A 90 4.95 -6.97 -1.87
CA VAL A 90 3.74 -6.27 -1.38
C VAL A 90 2.66 -6.21 -2.47
N ILE A 91 3.02 -5.93 -3.73
CA ILE A 91 2.06 -5.94 -4.84
C ILE A 91 1.47 -7.34 -5.01
N LEU A 92 2.30 -8.38 -5.05
CA LEU A 92 1.85 -9.77 -5.19
C LEU A 92 0.92 -10.17 -4.04
N LEU A 93 1.30 -9.88 -2.80
CA LEU A 93 0.46 -10.13 -1.62
C LEU A 93 -0.88 -9.38 -1.72
N THR A 94 -0.85 -8.14 -2.19
CA THR A 94 -2.06 -7.33 -2.39
C THR A 94 -2.99 -7.95 -3.42
N LEU A 95 -2.46 -8.34 -4.58
CA LEU A 95 -3.25 -8.93 -5.67
C LEU A 95 -3.83 -10.29 -5.28
N LEU A 96 -3.05 -11.13 -4.59
CA LEU A 96 -3.45 -12.49 -4.27
C LEU A 96 -4.37 -12.59 -3.04
N LEU A 97 -4.19 -11.70 -2.05
CA LEU A 97 -4.88 -11.81 -0.77
C LEU A 97 -5.84 -10.64 -0.49
N LEU A 98 -5.40 -9.40 -0.71
CA LEU A 98 -6.17 -8.22 -0.32
C LEU A 98 -7.24 -7.85 -1.34
N VAL A 99 -6.94 -7.91 -2.63
CA VAL A 99 -7.90 -7.56 -3.69
C VAL A 99 -9.13 -8.46 -3.67
N PRO A 100 -9.03 -9.80 -3.52
CA PRO A 100 -10.22 -10.65 -3.40
C PRO A 100 -11.10 -10.29 -2.18
N ILE A 101 -10.48 -9.93 -1.06
CA ILE A 101 -11.20 -9.52 0.15
C ILE A 101 -11.89 -8.16 -0.09
N ASN A 102 -11.17 -7.18 -0.67
CA ASN A 102 -11.70 -5.86 -1.00
C ASN A 102 -12.90 -5.95 -1.96
N ASN A 103 -12.80 -6.77 -3.00
CA ASN A 103 -13.88 -6.95 -3.97
C ASN A 103 -15.13 -7.56 -3.34
N ARG A 104 -14.97 -8.43 -2.36
CA ARG A 104 -16.11 -8.97 -1.59
C ARG A 104 -16.74 -7.91 -0.70
N ILE A 105 -15.93 -7.13 0.01
CA ILE A 105 -16.40 -6.02 0.86
C ILE A 105 -17.11 -4.95 0.03
N ALA A 106 -16.58 -4.61 -1.14
CA ALA A 106 -17.15 -3.60 -2.03
C ALA A 106 -18.52 -4.00 -2.62
N LYS A 107 -18.80 -5.29 -2.72
CA LYS A 107 -20.08 -5.84 -3.25
C LYS A 107 -21.15 -6.03 -2.19
N LEU A 108 -20.85 -5.78 -0.92
CA LEU A 108 -21.81 -5.95 0.15
C LEU A 108 -22.85 -4.81 0.11
N GLU A 109 -24.02 -5.12 -0.43
CA GLU A 109 -25.23 -4.37 -0.15
C GLU A 109 -25.77 -4.82 1.22
N SER A 110 -25.96 -3.88 2.09
CA SER A 110 -26.79 -3.74 3.29
C SER A 110 -27.26 -4.96 4.12
N GLU A 111 -26.94 -6.20 3.80
CA GLU A 111 -27.40 -7.36 4.56
C GLU A 111 -26.34 -7.92 5.51
N SER A 112 -26.71 -7.93 6.77
CA SER A 112 -26.13 -8.60 7.95
C SER A 112 -24.66 -9.04 7.86
N PHE A 113 -23.84 -8.41 8.70
CA PHE A 113 -22.48 -8.85 9.05
C PHE A 113 -22.52 -10.30 9.58
N SER A 114 -22.30 -11.27 8.70
CA SER A 114 -22.12 -12.66 9.11
C SER A 114 -20.76 -12.83 9.80
N ASP A 115 -20.64 -13.79 10.73
CA ASP A 115 -19.37 -14.10 11.44
C ASP A 115 -18.19 -14.33 10.49
N LYS A 116 -18.44 -14.90 9.30
CA LYS A 116 -17.44 -15.09 8.25
C LYS A 116 -16.87 -13.77 7.73
N LEU A 117 -17.70 -12.73 7.66
CA LEU A 117 -17.30 -11.41 7.20
C LEU A 117 -16.43 -10.70 8.23
N GLN A 118 -16.74 -10.85 9.49
CA GLN A 118 -15.98 -10.31 10.60
C GLN A 118 -14.57 -10.93 10.66
N GLN A 119 -14.47 -12.24 10.41
CA GLN A 119 -13.19 -12.94 10.32
C GLN A 119 -12.36 -12.48 9.10
N GLN A 120 -12.99 -12.26 7.94
CA GLN A 120 -12.33 -11.73 6.76
C GLN A 120 -11.83 -10.31 6.98
N HIS A 121 -12.62 -9.46 7.63
CA HIS A 121 -12.21 -8.09 7.98
C HIS A 121 -11.02 -8.07 8.94
N ARG A 122 -11.00 -8.97 9.94
CA ARG A 122 -9.83 -9.13 10.84
C ARG A 122 -8.57 -9.58 10.10
N ARG A 123 -8.69 -10.53 9.18
CA ARG A 123 -7.57 -10.96 8.33
C ARG A 123 -7.06 -9.84 7.46
N TRP A 124 -7.96 -9.09 6.82
CA TRP A 124 -7.62 -7.93 6.02
C TRP A 124 -6.82 -6.90 6.85
N LYS A 125 -7.26 -6.61 8.06
CA LYS A 125 -6.61 -5.65 8.97
C LYS A 125 -5.16 -6.05 9.28
N ILE A 126 -4.93 -7.32 9.62
CA ILE A 126 -3.59 -7.85 9.90
C ILE A 126 -2.69 -7.73 8.67
N LEU A 127 -3.17 -8.20 7.51
CA LEU A 127 -2.43 -8.13 6.25
C LEU A 127 -2.12 -6.69 5.83
N HIS A 128 -3.08 -5.79 6.02
CA HIS A 128 -2.91 -4.38 5.72
C HIS A 128 -1.84 -3.71 6.60
N HIS A 129 -1.84 -3.97 7.92
CA HIS A 129 -0.80 -3.45 8.82
C HIS A 129 0.59 -4.03 8.47
N GLY A 130 0.68 -5.32 8.19
CA GLY A 130 1.92 -5.95 7.73
C GLY A 130 2.44 -5.31 6.43
N ARG A 131 1.55 -5.02 5.49
CA ARG A 131 1.86 -4.31 4.24
C ARG A 131 2.42 -2.91 4.50
N VAL A 132 1.76 -2.12 5.35
CA VAL A 132 2.21 -0.77 5.71
C VAL A 132 3.59 -0.80 6.35
N ALA A 133 3.84 -1.75 7.27
CA ALA A 133 5.15 -1.93 7.87
C ALA A 133 6.24 -2.29 6.84
N ALA A 134 5.95 -3.22 5.92
CA ALA A 134 6.87 -3.60 4.85
C ALA A 134 7.21 -2.42 3.92
N LEU A 135 6.19 -1.61 3.54
CA LEU A 135 6.39 -0.41 2.74
C LEU A 135 7.22 0.65 3.47
N ALA A 136 7.03 0.82 4.79
CA ALA A 136 7.85 1.72 5.59
C ALA A 136 9.32 1.28 5.60
N VAL A 137 9.59 -0.02 5.72
CA VAL A 137 10.96 -0.57 5.61
C VAL A 137 11.55 -0.31 4.22
N ALA A 138 10.78 -0.53 3.14
CA ALA A 138 11.21 -0.22 1.77
C ALA A 138 11.56 1.26 1.60
N MET A 139 10.76 2.18 2.18
CA MET A 139 11.04 3.61 2.15
C MET A 139 12.33 3.97 2.87
N VAL A 140 12.59 3.37 4.04
CA VAL A 140 13.85 3.58 4.78
C VAL A 140 15.04 3.12 3.96
N CYS A 141 14.97 1.90 3.36
CA CYS A 141 16.01 1.40 2.46
C CYS A 141 16.26 2.35 1.27
N PHE A 142 15.17 2.82 0.64
CA PHE A 142 15.24 3.78 -0.46
C PHE A 142 15.92 5.09 -0.03
N CYS A 143 15.47 5.71 1.08
CA CYS A 143 16.03 6.98 1.56
C CYS A 143 17.52 6.89 1.95
N ILE A 144 17.95 5.75 2.52
CA ILE A 144 19.37 5.53 2.82
C ILE A 144 20.17 5.40 1.52
N ALA A 145 19.66 4.63 0.57
CA ALA A 145 20.34 4.34 -0.67
C ALA A 145 20.56 5.57 -1.57
N ILE A 146 19.61 6.51 -1.62
CA ILE A 146 19.74 7.71 -2.46
C ILE A 146 20.67 8.78 -1.86
N ARG A 147 21.04 8.64 -0.59
CA ARG A 147 21.96 9.58 0.11
C ARG A 147 23.44 9.17 0.04
N GLY A 148 23.71 7.92 -0.22
CA GLY A 148 25.08 7.37 -0.33
C GLY A 148 25.56 7.35 -1.78
#